data_a82a7f0e69589cd7e2e0f49036ff9d59
#
_entry.id   a82a7f0e69589cd7e2e0f49036ff9d59
#
_cell.length_a   1.000
_cell.length_b   1.000
_cell.length_c   1.000
_cell.angle_alpha   90.00
_cell.angle_beta   90.00
_cell.angle_gamma   90.00
#
_symmetry.space_group_name_H-M   'P 1'
#
loop_
_entity.id
_entity.type
_entity.pdbx_description
1 polymer ?
#
loop_
_entity_poly.entity_id
_entity_poly.type
_entity_poly.pdbx_seq_one_letter_code
_entity_poly.pdbx_strand_id
1 'polypeptide(L)'
;MWKQVKSKNYGSITINQHDCMWNAGVVGISSKNIAQLTLALRICDEMCADNVTRRLIEQLSLSLALNSTTQLCAAEHTIGHYWSNKEQWESMISLFVADCYQQCLPLEDQVQKVAKMNFNQLPIGLRIPNTQKRLNNIVAKLFPDVNPTFIKR
;
A
#
# COMPACT_ATOMS: atom_id res chain seq x y z
N MET A 1 5.14 13.99 -10.99
CA MET A 1 3.97 13.36 -11.61
C MET A 1 2.82 14.35 -11.79
N TRP A 2 2.09 14.82 -10.77
CA TRP A 2 0.93 15.73 -10.95
C TRP A 2 1.18 16.94 -11.85
N LYS A 3 2.31 17.62 -11.69
CA LYS A 3 2.68 18.75 -12.55
C LYS A 3 2.88 18.38 -14.03
N GLN A 4 3.16 17.13 -14.32
CA GLN A 4 3.40 16.62 -15.68
C GLN A 4 2.09 16.22 -16.39
N VAL A 5 1.07 15.81 -15.64
CA VAL A 5 -0.18 15.26 -16.18
C VAL A 5 -1.37 16.19 -16.07
N LYS A 6 -1.31 17.23 -15.22
CA LYS A 6 -2.41 18.18 -15.02
C LYS A 6 -2.88 18.77 -16.36
N SER A 7 -4.18 18.78 -16.57
CA SER A 7 -4.86 19.30 -17.77
C SER A 7 -4.50 18.56 -19.07
N LYS A 8 -3.84 17.40 -19.01
CA LYS A 8 -3.61 16.51 -20.14
C LYS A 8 -4.73 15.47 -20.26
N ASN A 9 -4.86 14.91 -21.46
CA ASN A 9 -5.80 13.84 -21.75
C ASN A 9 -5.05 12.52 -21.93
N TYR A 10 -5.53 11.47 -21.26
CA TYR A 10 -5.04 10.11 -21.40
C TYR A 10 -6.23 9.17 -21.45
N GLY A 11 -6.26 8.25 -22.40
CA GLY A 11 -7.37 7.31 -22.56
C GLY A 11 -8.74 7.99 -22.73
N SER A 12 -8.78 9.20 -23.31
CA SER A 12 -9.98 10.04 -23.42
C SER A 12 -10.47 10.65 -22.10
N ILE A 13 -9.68 10.61 -21.02
CA ILE A 13 -9.97 11.25 -19.74
C ILE A 13 -9.10 12.49 -19.59
N THR A 14 -9.72 13.64 -19.30
CA THR A 14 -9.02 14.87 -18.95
C THR A 14 -8.68 14.86 -17.46
N ILE A 15 -7.40 14.98 -17.12
CA ILE A 15 -6.97 15.00 -15.71
C ILE A 15 -7.21 16.39 -15.11
N ASN A 16 -8.04 16.45 -14.08
CA ASN A 16 -8.39 17.66 -13.37
C ASN A 16 -7.58 17.79 -12.07
N GLN A 17 -7.51 19.01 -11.54
CA GLN A 17 -6.79 19.27 -10.30
C GLN A 17 -7.42 18.63 -9.06
N HIS A 18 -8.69 18.23 -9.15
CA HIS A 18 -9.43 17.58 -8.06
C HIS A 18 -9.39 16.05 -8.14
N ASP A 19 -8.82 15.50 -9.21
CA ASP A 19 -8.68 14.06 -9.32
C ASP A 19 -7.74 13.54 -8.24
N CYS A 20 -8.15 12.46 -7.57
CA CYS A 20 -7.40 11.84 -6.51
C CYS A 20 -6.79 10.52 -6.98
N MET A 21 -5.59 10.24 -6.52
CA MET A 21 -4.96 8.94 -6.71
C MET A 21 -5.25 8.08 -5.47
N TRP A 22 -5.91 6.97 -5.69
CA TRP A 22 -6.17 5.96 -4.67
C TRP A 22 -5.01 4.98 -4.55
N ASN A 23 -4.83 4.44 -3.36
CA ASN A 23 -3.86 3.38 -3.17
C ASN A 23 -4.39 2.08 -3.81
N ALA A 24 -3.60 1.51 -4.73
CA ALA A 24 -3.96 0.32 -5.49
C ALA A 24 -3.29 -0.97 -4.96
N GLY A 25 -2.90 -1.02 -3.70
CA GLY A 25 -2.32 -2.23 -3.08
C GLY A 25 -3.28 -3.41 -3.08
N VAL A 26 -4.58 -3.14 -2.86
CA VAL A 26 -5.66 -4.11 -3.05
C VAL A 26 -6.83 -3.39 -3.71
N VAL A 27 -7.33 -3.94 -4.81
CA VAL A 27 -8.42 -3.35 -5.58
C VAL A 27 -9.50 -4.39 -5.82
N GLY A 28 -10.73 -4.10 -5.38
CA GLY A 28 -11.91 -4.87 -5.71
C GLY A 28 -12.67 -4.23 -6.87
N ILE A 29 -12.94 -4.99 -7.92
CA ILE A 29 -13.66 -4.52 -9.11
C ILE A 29 -14.80 -5.49 -9.40
N SER A 30 -16.01 -4.96 -9.61
CA SER A 30 -17.13 -5.80 -10.04
C SER A 30 -16.94 -6.25 -11.49
N SER A 31 -17.49 -7.41 -11.84
CA SER A 31 -17.44 -7.95 -13.21
C SER A 31 -17.99 -6.98 -14.26
N LYS A 32 -18.95 -6.13 -13.89
CA LYS A 32 -19.52 -5.09 -14.76
C LYS A 32 -18.53 -4.01 -15.16
N ASN A 33 -17.49 -3.79 -14.35
CA ASN A 33 -16.51 -2.73 -14.52
C ASN A 33 -15.15 -3.25 -15.02
N ILE A 34 -15.06 -4.51 -15.41
CA ILE A 34 -13.79 -5.15 -15.81
C ILE A 34 -13.15 -4.46 -17.04
N ALA A 35 -13.97 -3.89 -17.91
CA ALA A 35 -13.51 -3.12 -19.07
C ALA A 35 -12.65 -1.90 -18.67
N GLN A 36 -12.82 -1.37 -17.46
CA GLN A 36 -12.03 -0.25 -16.95
C GLN A 36 -10.55 -0.61 -16.74
N LEU A 37 -10.24 -1.89 -16.57
CA LEU A 37 -8.83 -2.35 -16.52
C LEU A 37 -8.11 -2.11 -17.84
N THR A 38 -8.79 -2.36 -18.98
CA THR A 38 -8.24 -2.07 -20.30
C THR A 38 -8.02 -0.56 -20.49
N LEU A 39 -8.95 0.26 -20.03
CA LEU A 39 -8.80 1.72 -20.05
C LEU A 39 -7.63 2.17 -19.17
N ALA A 40 -7.48 1.59 -17.96
CA ALA A 40 -6.38 1.90 -17.06
C ALA A 40 -5.01 1.55 -17.68
N LEU A 41 -4.90 0.40 -18.33
CA LEU A 41 -3.68 0.00 -19.05
C LEU A 41 -3.35 0.98 -20.18
N ARG A 42 -4.35 1.36 -20.99
CA ARG A 42 -4.17 2.35 -22.05
C ARG A 42 -3.68 3.69 -21.50
N ILE A 43 -4.29 4.21 -20.43
CA ILE A 43 -3.83 5.45 -19.76
C ILE A 43 -2.39 5.30 -19.29
N CYS A 44 -2.03 4.16 -18.71
CA CYS A 44 -0.68 3.87 -18.23
C CYS A 44 0.34 3.91 -19.38
N ASP A 45 0.02 3.27 -20.52
CA ASP A 45 0.88 3.24 -21.70
C ASP A 45 1.06 4.64 -22.31
N GLU A 46 -0.02 5.40 -22.44
CA GLU A 46 0.03 6.78 -22.94
C GLU A 46 0.86 7.69 -22.02
N MET A 47 0.74 7.55 -20.69
CA MET A 47 1.58 8.28 -19.72
C MET A 47 3.05 7.87 -19.80
N CYS A 48 3.32 6.58 -20.03
CA CYS A 48 4.69 6.10 -20.23
C CYS A 48 5.30 6.67 -21.51
N ALA A 49 4.55 6.73 -22.60
CA ALA A 49 4.98 7.32 -23.87
C ALA A 49 5.30 8.82 -23.72
N ASP A 50 4.53 9.53 -22.89
CA ASP A 50 4.75 10.95 -22.55
C ASP A 50 5.91 11.19 -21.56
N ASN A 51 6.67 10.15 -21.21
CA ASN A 51 7.75 10.22 -20.23
C ASN A 51 7.32 10.77 -18.86
N VAL A 52 6.09 10.51 -18.44
CA VAL A 52 5.63 10.82 -17.08
C VAL A 52 6.47 10.01 -16.10
N THR A 53 6.78 10.60 -14.94
CA THR A 53 7.52 9.90 -13.88
C THR A 53 6.85 8.56 -13.55
N ARG A 54 7.52 7.44 -13.80
CA ARG A 54 6.94 6.09 -13.75
C ARG A 54 6.47 5.64 -12.37
N ARG A 55 6.89 6.33 -11.32
CA ARG A 55 6.46 6.01 -9.96
C ARG A 55 4.97 6.26 -9.79
N LEU A 56 4.21 5.23 -9.47
CA LEU A 56 2.77 5.26 -9.18
C LEU A 56 1.87 5.59 -10.39
N ILE A 57 2.37 5.48 -11.63
CA ILE A 57 1.55 5.68 -12.84
C ILE A 57 0.38 4.69 -12.85
N GLU A 58 0.63 3.42 -12.53
CA GLU A 58 -0.37 2.36 -12.49
C GLU A 58 -1.52 2.69 -11.51
N GLN A 59 -1.18 3.23 -10.35
CA GLN A 59 -2.19 3.63 -9.35
C GLN A 59 -3.02 4.82 -9.84
N LEU A 60 -2.38 5.80 -10.47
CA LEU A 60 -3.08 6.95 -11.02
C LEU A 60 -3.98 6.53 -12.19
N SER A 61 -3.46 5.73 -13.12
CA SER A 61 -4.23 5.24 -14.28
C SER A 61 -5.46 4.45 -13.87
N LEU A 62 -5.31 3.57 -12.89
CA LEU A 62 -6.42 2.78 -12.36
C LEU A 62 -7.44 3.68 -11.64
N SER A 63 -6.97 4.64 -10.85
CA SER A 63 -7.85 5.60 -10.17
C SER A 63 -8.67 6.42 -11.15
N LEU A 64 -8.05 6.92 -12.21
CA LEU A 64 -8.73 7.71 -13.25
C LEU A 64 -9.76 6.87 -14.01
N ALA A 65 -9.37 5.67 -14.46
CA ALA A 65 -10.25 4.78 -15.19
C ALA A 65 -11.48 4.37 -14.37
N LEU A 66 -11.30 3.97 -13.13
CA LEU A 66 -12.39 3.57 -12.26
C LEU A 66 -13.27 4.76 -11.86
N ASN A 67 -12.68 5.90 -11.52
CA ASN A 67 -13.43 7.08 -11.09
C ASN A 67 -14.28 7.69 -12.22
N SER A 68 -13.92 7.43 -13.50
CA SER A 68 -14.68 7.94 -14.66
C SER A 68 -16.07 7.33 -14.80
N THR A 69 -16.30 6.13 -14.27
CA THR A 69 -17.55 5.37 -14.48
C THR A 69 -18.14 4.78 -13.20
N THR A 70 -17.39 4.81 -12.08
CA THR A 70 -17.78 4.19 -10.83
C THR A 70 -17.56 5.12 -9.67
N GLN A 71 -18.20 4.84 -8.54
CA GLN A 71 -17.87 5.45 -7.27
C GLN A 71 -16.85 4.57 -6.54
N LEU A 72 -15.69 5.15 -6.22
CA LEU A 72 -14.66 4.49 -5.43
C LEU A 72 -14.94 4.63 -3.94
N CYS A 73 -14.72 3.54 -3.21
CA CYS A 73 -14.81 3.52 -1.75
C CYS A 73 -13.50 2.99 -1.17
N ALA A 74 -13.09 3.57 -0.05
CA ALA A 74 -11.93 3.06 0.69
C ALA A 74 -12.28 1.72 1.36
N ALA A 75 -11.34 0.78 1.35
CA ALA A 75 -11.47 -0.52 2.00
C ALA A 75 -10.83 -0.53 3.41
N GLU A 76 -10.68 0.63 4.04
CA GLU A 76 -9.96 0.82 5.30
C GLU A 76 -10.54 0.04 6.48
N HIS A 77 -11.85 -0.27 6.43
CA HIS A 77 -12.51 -1.09 7.46
C HIS A 77 -12.27 -2.60 7.28
N THR A 78 -11.78 -3.02 6.11
CA THR A 78 -11.57 -4.43 5.79
C THR A 78 -10.11 -4.75 5.58
N ILE A 79 -9.33 -3.79 5.07
CA ILE A 79 -7.93 -3.99 4.67
C ILE A 79 -7.06 -2.96 5.38
N GLY A 80 -6.17 -3.43 6.24
CA GLY A 80 -5.17 -2.60 6.90
C GLY A 80 -4.01 -2.27 5.95
N HIS A 81 -3.67 -0.99 5.85
CA HIS A 81 -2.53 -0.54 5.06
C HIS A 81 -1.30 -0.35 5.94
N TYR A 82 -0.34 -1.25 5.86
CA TYR A 82 0.82 -1.32 6.76
C TYR A 82 2.04 -0.48 6.33
N TRP A 83 1.95 0.27 5.23
CA TRP A 83 3.10 0.95 4.62
C TRP A 83 3.85 1.92 5.55
N SER A 84 3.15 2.60 6.44
CA SER A 84 3.77 3.54 7.38
C SER A 84 4.41 2.87 8.59
N ASN A 85 4.04 1.61 8.88
CA ASN A 85 4.48 0.82 10.04
C ASN A 85 5.11 -0.50 9.61
N LYS A 86 5.81 -0.48 8.49
CA LYS A 86 6.33 -1.69 7.86
C LYS A 86 7.24 -2.50 8.80
N GLU A 87 8.11 -1.83 9.55
CA GLU A 87 9.02 -2.50 10.47
C GLU A 87 8.31 -3.24 11.61
N GLN A 88 7.25 -2.65 12.16
CA GLN A 88 6.45 -3.27 13.21
C GLN A 88 5.69 -4.49 12.68
N TRP A 89 5.13 -4.37 11.48
CA TRP A 89 4.45 -5.49 10.81
C TRP A 89 5.42 -6.62 10.46
N GLU A 90 6.59 -6.31 9.91
CA GLU A 90 7.62 -7.29 9.60
C GLU A 90 8.06 -8.05 10.86
N SER A 91 8.26 -7.34 11.98
CA SER A 91 8.61 -7.97 13.25
C SER A 91 7.53 -8.91 13.76
N MET A 92 6.26 -8.49 13.70
CA MET A 92 5.13 -9.34 14.11
C MET A 92 4.95 -10.57 13.24
N ILE A 93 5.01 -10.39 11.92
CA ILE A 93 4.91 -11.50 10.96
C ILE A 93 6.05 -12.49 11.18
N SER A 94 7.28 -11.98 11.37
CA SER A 94 8.44 -12.83 11.62
C SER A 94 8.30 -13.65 12.91
N LEU A 95 7.81 -13.05 13.99
CA LEU A 95 7.55 -13.77 15.24
C LEU A 95 6.46 -14.83 15.06
N PHE A 96 5.38 -14.49 14.37
CA PHE A 96 4.30 -15.45 14.08
C PHE A 96 4.80 -16.63 13.25
N VAL A 97 5.56 -16.37 12.19
CA VAL A 97 6.12 -17.44 11.32
C VAL A 97 7.10 -18.31 12.10
N ALA A 98 7.99 -17.69 12.90
CA ALA A 98 8.93 -18.43 13.72
C ALA A 98 8.23 -19.34 14.74
N ASP A 99 7.20 -18.84 15.41
CA ASP A 99 6.38 -19.60 16.35
C ASP A 99 5.65 -20.77 15.69
N CYS A 100 5.03 -20.55 14.53
CA CYS A 100 4.39 -21.61 13.75
C CYS A 100 5.39 -22.68 13.30
N TYR A 101 6.60 -22.27 12.90
CA TYR A 101 7.66 -23.18 12.49
C TYR A 101 8.19 -24.01 13.65
N GLN A 102 8.46 -23.38 14.80
CA GLN A 102 8.94 -24.07 16.01
C GLN A 102 7.95 -25.11 16.52
N GLN A 103 6.64 -24.85 16.40
CA GLN A 103 5.59 -25.75 16.82
C GLN A 103 5.23 -26.76 15.73
N CYS A 104 5.84 -26.72 14.56
CA CYS A 104 5.51 -27.56 13.40
C CYS A 104 4.01 -27.55 13.07
N LEU A 105 3.36 -26.37 13.17
CA LEU A 105 1.91 -26.26 12.98
C LEU A 105 1.52 -26.53 11.53
N PRO A 106 0.51 -27.38 11.28
CA PRO A 106 -0.08 -27.54 9.96
C PRO A 106 -0.76 -26.24 9.51
N LEU A 107 -1.01 -26.10 8.21
CA LEU A 107 -1.54 -24.87 7.62
C LEU A 107 -2.89 -24.46 8.22
N GLU A 108 -3.75 -25.43 8.48
CA GLU A 108 -5.08 -25.22 9.08
C GLU A 108 -4.98 -24.56 10.45
N ASP A 109 -4.03 -25.00 11.29
CA ASP A 109 -3.81 -24.42 12.61
C ASP A 109 -3.19 -23.03 12.54
N GLN A 110 -2.31 -22.79 11.56
CA GLN A 110 -1.77 -21.44 11.29
C GLN A 110 -2.89 -20.47 10.90
N VAL A 111 -3.81 -20.89 10.02
CA VAL A 111 -4.98 -20.10 9.62
C VAL A 111 -5.88 -19.80 10.83
N GLN A 112 -6.15 -20.79 11.67
CA GLN A 112 -6.93 -20.61 12.89
C GLN A 112 -6.26 -19.63 13.87
N LYS A 113 -4.93 -19.68 13.96
CA LYS A 113 -4.14 -18.77 14.80
C LYS A 113 -4.21 -17.33 14.30
N VAL A 114 -4.13 -17.12 12.98
CA VAL A 114 -4.33 -15.79 12.36
C VAL A 114 -5.75 -15.28 12.59
N ALA A 115 -6.76 -16.13 12.41
CA ALA A 115 -8.17 -15.76 12.62
C ALA A 115 -8.48 -15.30 14.06
N LYS A 116 -7.69 -15.75 15.04
CA LYS A 116 -7.81 -15.36 16.46
C LYS A 116 -7.01 -14.10 16.81
N MET A 117 -6.20 -13.57 15.90
CA MET A 117 -5.42 -12.35 16.16
C MET A 117 -6.36 -11.15 16.35
N ASN A 118 -6.07 -10.34 17.36
CA ASN A 118 -6.77 -9.08 17.55
C ASN A 118 -6.13 -8.00 16.69
N PHE A 119 -6.67 -7.80 15.48
CA PHE A 119 -6.19 -6.82 14.53
C PHE A 119 -6.30 -5.37 15.04
N ASN A 120 -7.12 -5.08 16.04
CA ASN A 120 -7.19 -3.76 16.67
C ASN A 120 -5.96 -3.42 17.51
N GLN A 121 -5.18 -4.43 17.92
CA GLN A 121 -3.93 -4.23 18.64
C GLN A 121 -2.72 -4.12 17.72
N LEU A 122 -2.91 -4.37 16.42
CA LEU A 122 -1.86 -4.22 15.44
C LEU A 122 -1.60 -2.75 15.15
N PRO A 123 -0.35 -2.36 14.82
CA PRO A 123 0.01 -0.98 14.53
C PRO A 123 -0.55 -0.50 13.17
N ILE A 124 -1.87 -0.52 13.01
CA ILE A 124 -2.55 -0.10 11.79
C ILE A 124 -2.63 1.42 11.76
N GLY A 125 -2.17 2.02 10.67
CA GLY A 125 -2.45 3.43 10.36
C GLY A 125 -1.61 4.48 11.07
N LEU A 126 -0.72 4.14 11.99
CA LEU A 126 0.17 5.11 12.64
C LEU A 126 1.23 5.62 11.65
N ARG A 127 0.98 6.76 11.04
CA ARG A 127 1.95 7.43 10.19
C ARG A 127 2.92 8.23 11.04
N ILE A 128 4.15 7.74 11.19
CA ILE A 128 5.23 8.52 11.82
C ILE A 128 5.65 9.63 10.85
N PRO A 129 5.61 10.92 11.25
CA PRO A 129 6.07 12.02 10.42
C PRO A 129 7.51 11.82 9.95
N ASN A 130 7.82 12.24 8.72
CA ASN A 130 9.18 12.08 8.16
C ASN A 130 10.26 12.76 9.02
N THR A 131 9.93 13.87 9.69
CA THR A 131 10.82 14.54 10.66
C THR A 131 11.15 13.64 11.83
N GLN A 132 10.16 12.96 12.40
CA GLN A 132 10.37 12.01 13.49
C GLN A 132 11.22 10.81 13.05
N LYS A 133 10.97 10.29 11.83
CA LYS A 133 11.81 9.21 11.27
C LYS A 133 13.27 9.64 11.10
N ARG A 134 13.51 10.87 10.61
CA ARG A 134 14.87 11.42 10.48
C ARG A 134 15.53 11.59 11.83
N LEU A 135 14.81 12.11 12.82
CA LEU A 135 15.29 12.25 14.19
C LEU A 135 15.66 10.88 14.80
N ASN A 136 14.76 9.90 14.70
CA ASN A 136 15.00 8.55 15.17
C ASN A 136 16.23 7.90 14.50
N ASN A 137 16.42 8.13 13.19
CA ASN A 137 17.59 7.64 12.46
C ASN A 137 18.89 8.31 12.94
N ILE A 138 18.87 9.61 13.27
CA ILE A 138 20.01 10.32 13.82
C ILE A 138 20.33 9.79 15.21
N VAL A 139 19.31 9.65 16.07
CA VAL A 139 19.47 9.10 17.42
C VAL A 139 20.03 7.68 17.37
N ALA A 140 19.51 6.80 16.50
CA ALA A 140 20.01 5.44 16.35
C ALA A 140 21.47 5.38 15.83
N LYS A 141 21.91 6.37 15.07
CA LYS A 141 23.32 6.48 14.63
C LYS A 141 24.24 6.96 15.73
N LEU A 142 23.79 7.92 16.55
CA LEU A 142 24.59 8.49 17.64
C LEU A 142 24.60 7.59 18.87
N PHE A 143 23.51 6.87 19.11
CA PHE A 143 23.32 5.97 20.24
C PHE A 143 22.84 4.60 19.72
N PRO A 144 23.73 3.81 19.08
CA PRO A 144 23.38 2.49 18.60
C PRO A 144 22.98 1.59 19.77
N ASP A 145 21.96 0.77 19.55
CA ASP A 145 21.50 -0.21 20.54
C ASP A 145 22.67 -1.17 20.88
N VAL A 146 23.07 -1.19 22.13
CA VAL A 146 24.21 -1.98 22.58
C VAL A 146 23.89 -3.49 22.63
N ASN A 147 22.59 -3.82 22.65
CA ASN A 147 22.11 -5.20 22.59
C ASN A 147 21.51 -5.49 21.22
N PRO A 148 22.28 -6.02 20.26
CA PRO A 148 21.74 -6.43 18.98
C PRO A 148 20.72 -7.54 19.20
N THR A 149 19.46 -7.23 19.06
CA THR A 149 18.41 -8.25 18.99
C THR A 149 18.45 -8.85 17.60
N PHE A 150 18.60 -10.18 17.49
CA PHE A 150 18.51 -10.90 16.21
C PHE A 150 17.16 -10.71 15.53
N ILE A 151 16.15 -10.30 16.29
CA ILE A 151 14.82 -9.93 15.83
C ILE A 151 14.57 -8.50 16.29
N LYS A 152 14.49 -7.55 15.37
CA LYS A 152 14.03 -6.19 15.68
C LYS A 152 12.59 -6.28 16.17
N ARG A 153 12.37 -6.00 17.43
CA ARG A 153 11.04 -5.88 18.03
C ARG A 153 10.33 -4.60 17.60
#